data_e21db0e1c7f5c61b7abde1a41cac6bdb
#
_entry.id   e21db0e1c7f5c61b7abde1a41cac6bdb
#
_cell.length_a   1.000
_cell.length_b   1.000
_cell.length_c   1.000
_cell.angle_alpha   90.00
_cell.angle_beta   90.00
_cell.angle_gamma   90.00
#
_symmetry.space_group_name_H-M   'P 1'
#
loop_
_entity.id
_entity.type
_entity.pdbx_description
1 polymer ?
#
loop_
_entity_poly.entity_id
_entity_poly.type
_entity_poly.pdbx_seq_one_letter_code
_entity_poly.pdbx_strand_id
1 'polypeptide(L)'
;MLTIPAPAQPQKTPVSAGRPRQFLPETVLQSALEVFWRKGFEATSLDDLTGAMQLSRSSFYACFGSKQGVFMAAIQAYADECFTTFSAAADNAPDPLAAVRAVLDAVADADGGTRGCFFVNSVTELAPHDRELAAYGQGHIARVAALVTDLLVRAGFAPQLAQDRAGAALALAMGAITLRKAGIPAARIKVLLGQAQMLLALP
;
A
#
# COMPACT_ATOMS: atom_id res chain seq x y z
N MET A 1 38.60 -73.48 3.93
CA MET A 1 38.80 -72.02 3.78
C MET A 1 37.49 -71.38 4.06
N LEU A 2 37.29 -70.84 5.26
CA LEU A 2 36.05 -70.16 5.68
C LEU A 2 36.24 -68.67 5.41
N THR A 3 35.38 -68.12 4.55
CA THR A 3 35.39 -66.70 4.18
C THR A 3 34.54 -65.91 5.20
N ILE A 4 35.19 -64.98 5.92
CA ILE A 4 34.53 -64.08 6.88
C ILE A 4 33.87 -62.93 6.10
N PRO A 5 32.59 -62.61 6.30
CA PRO A 5 31.96 -61.42 5.66
C PRO A 5 32.38 -60.13 6.35
N ALA A 6 32.61 -59.07 5.54
CA ALA A 6 32.99 -57.73 5.99
C ALA A 6 31.86 -57.02 6.77
N PRO A 7 32.19 -56.15 7.75
CA PRO A 7 31.18 -55.44 8.54
C PRO A 7 30.41 -54.41 7.72
N ALA A 8 29.10 -54.38 7.93
CA ALA A 8 28.18 -53.44 7.31
C ALA A 8 28.47 -52.00 7.77
N GLN A 9 28.55 -51.08 6.81
CA GLN A 9 28.69 -49.65 7.06
C GLN A 9 27.37 -49.06 7.66
N PRO A 10 27.45 -48.14 8.62
CA PRO A 10 26.26 -47.51 9.17
C PRO A 10 25.58 -46.61 8.12
N GLN A 11 24.33 -46.93 7.83
CA GLN A 11 23.48 -46.09 6.98
C GLN A 11 23.22 -44.74 7.67
N LYS A 12 23.63 -43.64 7.02
CA LYS A 12 23.25 -42.29 7.41
C LYS A 12 21.74 -42.12 7.19
N THR A 13 20.99 -42.05 8.28
CA THR A 13 19.59 -41.61 8.25
C THR A 13 19.49 -40.21 7.62
N PRO A 14 18.60 -39.97 6.65
CA PRO A 14 18.40 -38.62 6.10
C PRO A 14 17.79 -37.75 7.18
N VAL A 15 18.49 -36.63 7.48
CA VAL A 15 17.95 -35.57 8.31
C VAL A 15 16.68 -35.08 7.62
N SER A 16 15.52 -35.24 8.28
CA SER A 16 14.22 -34.74 7.84
C SER A 16 14.37 -33.23 7.57
N ALA A 17 14.34 -32.84 6.30
CA ALA A 17 14.20 -31.46 5.91
C ALA A 17 12.87 -30.97 6.49
N GLY A 18 12.92 -30.02 7.42
CA GLY A 18 11.75 -29.42 8.02
C GLY A 18 10.78 -28.97 6.90
N ARG A 19 9.51 -29.33 7.06
CA ARG A 19 8.43 -28.99 6.14
C ARG A 19 8.54 -27.50 5.80
N PRO A 20 8.58 -27.10 4.50
CA PRO A 20 8.57 -25.70 4.14
C PRO A 20 7.31 -25.06 4.76
N ARG A 21 7.50 -24.12 5.69
CA ARG A 21 6.38 -23.30 6.13
C ARG A 21 5.92 -22.52 4.91
N GLN A 22 4.74 -22.83 4.39
CA GLN A 22 4.05 -21.98 3.43
C GLN A 22 3.68 -20.69 4.17
N PHE A 23 4.61 -19.74 4.15
CA PHE A 23 4.28 -18.37 4.51
C PHE A 23 3.38 -17.86 3.39
N LEU A 24 2.16 -17.47 3.73
CA LEU A 24 1.34 -16.68 2.82
C LEU A 24 2.06 -15.32 2.70
N PRO A 25 2.56 -14.95 1.51
CA PRO A 25 3.34 -13.72 1.35
C PRO A 25 2.58 -12.47 1.85
N GLU A 26 1.26 -12.44 1.71
CA GLU A 26 0.37 -11.35 2.12
C GLU A 26 0.39 -11.12 3.63
N THR A 27 0.26 -12.15 4.47
CA THR A 27 0.27 -12.00 5.93
C THR A 27 1.61 -11.54 6.46
N VAL A 28 2.70 -11.95 5.80
CA VAL A 28 4.07 -11.54 6.14
C VAL A 28 4.29 -10.07 5.79
N LEU A 29 3.86 -9.63 4.60
CA LEU A 29 3.92 -8.23 4.18
C LEU A 29 3.04 -7.33 5.06
N GLN A 30 1.85 -7.79 5.42
CA GLN A 30 0.97 -7.07 6.33
C GLN A 30 1.62 -6.84 7.71
N SER A 31 2.33 -7.84 8.24
CA SER A 31 3.07 -7.69 9.49
C SER A 31 4.20 -6.66 9.39
N ALA A 32 4.94 -6.65 8.28
CA ALA A 32 5.98 -5.65 8.02
C ALA A 32 5.38 -4.23 7.87
N LEU A 33 4.28 -4.11 7.11
CA LEU A 33 3.54 -2.86 6.92
C LEU A 33 3.12 -2.25 8.26
N GLU A 34 2.57 -3.03 9.17
CA GLU A 34 2.17 -2.56 10.49
C GLU A 34 3.36 -2.04 11.33
N VAL A 35 4.52 -2.67 11.22
CA VAL A 35 5.74 -2.19 11.88
C VAL A 35 6.18 -0.85 11.31
N PHE A 36 6.29 -0.75 9.96
CA PHE A 36 6.68 0.49 9.30
C PHE A 36 5.68 1.62 9.52
N TRP A 37 4.39 1.34 9.49
CA TRP A 37 3.35 2.36 9.71
C TRP A 37 3.41 2.97 11.10
N ARG A 38 3.74 2.14 12.11
CA ARG A 38 3.83 2.58 13.51
C ARG A 38 5.13 3.30 13.83
N LYS A 39 6.27 2.81 13.32
CA LYS A 39 7.61 3.29 13.69
C LYS A 39 8.24 4.24 12.67
N GLY A 40 7.77 4.24 11.41
CA GLY A 40 8.48 4.84 10.29
C GLY A 40 9.59 3.92 9.75
N PHE A 41 10.10 4.24 8.57
CA PHE A 41 11.14 3.44 7.93
C PHE A 41 12.46 3.48 8.72
N GLU A 42 12.96 4.67 9.06
CA GLU A 42 14.27 4.83 9.69
C GLU A 42 14.37 4.12 11.04
N ALA A 43 13.36 4.31 11.91
CA ALA A 43 13.35 3.72 13.26
C ALA A 43 13.02 2.22 13.30
N THR A 44 12.67 1.61 12.16
CA THR A 44 12.39 0.17 12.08
C THR A 44 13.69 -0.62 11.94
N SER A 45 13.97 -1.50 12.90
CA SER A 45 15.11 -2.42 12.87
C SER A 45 14.79 -3.72 12.13
N LEU A 46 15.85 -4.46 11.75
CA LEU A 46 15.69 -5.81 11.20
C LEU A 46 15.04 -6.77 12.21
N ASP A 47 15.33 -6.61 13.50
CA ASP A 47 14.77 -7.46 14.56
C ASP A 47 13.27 -7.18 14.75
N ASP A 48 12.83 -5.93 14.62
CA ASP A 48 11.41 -5.58 14.61
C ASP A 48 10.68 -6.31 13.48
N LEU A 49 11.26 -6.30 12.28
CA LEU A 49 10.66 -6.93 11.09
C LEU A 49 10.64 -8.44 11.23
N THR A 50 11.81 -9.06 11.51
CA THR A 50 11.90 -10.53 11.60
C THR A 50 11.04 -11.08 12.74
N GLY A 51 10.94 -10.35 13.86
CA GLY A 51 10.06 -10.69 14.97
C GLY A 51 8.58 -10.61 14.59
N ALA A 52 8.13 -9.51 13.97
CA ALA A 52 6.74 -9.33 13.55
C ALA A 52 6.34 -10.32 12.44
N MET A 53 7.22 -10.55 11.48
CA MET A 53 7.02 -11.45 10.35
C MET A 53 7.21 -12.92 10.72
N GLN A 54 7.70 -13.23 11.93
CA GLN A 54 8.07 -14.57 12.39
C GLN A 54 9.04 -15.30 11.44
N LEU A 55 10.00 -14.56 10.90
CA LEU A 55 11.03 -15.05 10.00
C LEU A 55 12.39 -15.12 10.69
N SER A 56 13.18 -16.12 10.33
CA SER A 56 14.62 -16.07 10.63
C SER A 56 15.28 -14.98 9.77
N ARG A 57 16.42 -14.43 10.22
CA ARG A 57 17.20 -13.47 9.42
C ARG A 57 17.58 -14.02 8.05
N SER A 58 17.94 -15.31 7.97
CA SER A 58 18.27 -15.96 6.69
C SER A 58 17.08 -16.04 5.75
N SER A 59 15.89 -16.39 6.27
CA SER A 59 14.64 -16.40 5.49
C SER A 59 14.24 -15.00 5.03
N PHE A 60 14.40 -13.98 5.90
CA PHE A 60 14.15 -12.59 5.56
C PHE A 60 15.01 -12.14 4.37
N TYR A 61 16.32 -12.34 4.44
CA TYR A 61 17.21 -11.94 3.35
C TYR A 61 16.98 -12.75 2.07
N ALA A 62 16.65 -14.04 2.19
CA ALA A 62 16.31 -14.86 1.04
C ALA A 62 15.02 -14.39 0.32
N CYS A 63 14.03 -13.87 1.07
CA CYS A 63 12.76 -13.42 0.51
C CYS A 63 12.81 -11.97 -0.02
N PHE A 64 13.46 -11.07 0.72
CA PHE A 64 13.33 -9.63 0.50
C PHE A 64 14.65 -8.92 0.18
N GLY A 65 15.79 -9.58 0.40
CA GLY A 65 17.13 -9.04 0.15
C GLY A 65 17.56 -7.95 1.13
N SER A 66 16.67 -7.06 1.56
CA SER A 66 16.99 -5.89 2.42
C SER A 66 15.76 -5.34 3.14
N LYS A 67 15.98 -4.41 4.10
CA LYS A 67 14.90 -3.62 4.72
C LYS A 67 14.16 -2.78 3.67
N GLN A 68 14.89 -2.22 2.71
CA GLN A 68 14.31 -1.50 1.57
C GLN A 68 13.45 -2.40 0.71
N GLY A 69 13.89 -3.63 0.41
CA GLY A 69 13.13 -4.58 -0.41
C GLY A 69 11.80 -4.95 0.21
N VAL A 70 11.74 -5.27 1.52
CA VAL A 70 10.46 -5.55 2.19
C VAL A 70 9.59 -4.30 2.31
N PHE A 71 10.18 -3.12 2.50
CA PHE A 71 9.44 -1.86 2.53
C PHE A 71 8.76 -1.56 1.19
N MET A 72 9.50 -1.68 0.08
CA MET A 72 8.96 -1.51 -1.27
C MET A 72 7.86 -2.53 -1.57
N ALA A 73 8.04 -3.79 -1.20
CA ALA A 73 7.00 -4.82 -1.35
C ALA A 73 5.74 -4.49 -0.53
N ALA A 74 5.90 -4.02 0.71
CA ALA A 74 4.79 -3.66 1.58
C ALA A 74 4.00 -2.44 1.06
N ILE A 75 4.69 -1.40 0.57
CA ILE A 75 4.02 -0.20 0.04
C ILE A 75 3.32 -0.50 -1.29
N GLN A 76 3.89 -1.37 -2.13
CA GLN A 76 3.26 -1.82 -3.37
C GLN A 76 1.97 -2.60 -3.09
N ALA A 77 2.03 -3.59 -2.20
CA ALA A 77 0.86 -4.38 -1.81
C ALA A 77 -0.25 -3.49 -1.22
N TYR A 78 0.09 -2.56 -0.33
CA TYR A 78 -0.85 -1.60 0.25
C TYR A 78 -1.49 -0.70 -0.80
N ALA A 79 -0.70 -0.15 -1.71
CA ALA A 79 -1.20 0.74 -2.77
C ALA A 79 -2.10 0.01 -3.77
N ASP A 80 -1.81 -1.26 -4.09
CA ASP A 80 -2.66 -2.09 -4.94
C ASP A 80 -3.99 -2.45 -4.27
N GLU A 81 -3.99 -2.74 -2.97
CA GLU A 81 -5.21 -2.95 -2.18
C GLU A 81 -6.07 -1.67 -2.14
N CYS A 82 -5.45 -0.51 -1.88
CA CYS A 82 -6.13 0.78 -1.95
C CYS A 82 -6.74 1.02 -3.33
N PHE A 83 -6.00 0.79 -4.41
CA PHE A 83 -6.51 0.97 -5.76
C PHE A 83 -7.68 0.04 -6.09
N THR A 84 -7.64 -1.19 -5.61
CA THR A 84 -8.77 -2.13 -5.72
C THR A 84 -10.01 -1.58 -5.01
N THR A 85 -9.83 -1.03 -3.81
CA THR A 85 -10.91 -0.38 -3.05
C THR A 85 -11.48 0.83 -3.80
N PHE A 86 -10.63 1.66 -4.39
CA PHE A 86 -11.05 2.83 -5.17
C PHE A 86 -11.83 2.43 -6.42
N SER A 87 -11.36 1.41 -7.13
CA SER A 87 -12.04 0.88 -8.30
C SER A 87 -13.40 0.29 -7.95
N ALA A 88 -13.47 -0.50 -6.88
CA ALA A 88 -14.75 -1.04 -6.40
C ALA A 88 -15.74 0.07 -5.97
N ALA A 89 -15.26 1.14 -5.34
CA ALA A 89 -16.10 2.29 -5.00
C ALA A 89 -16.68 2.97 -6.25
N ALA A 90 -15.88 3.07 -7.32
CA ALA A 90 -16.34 3.61 -8.60
C ALA A 90 -17.37 2.69 -9.27
N ASP A 91 -17.12 1.38 -9.30
CA ASP A 91 -18.00 0.40 -9.97
C ASP A 91 -19.37 0.26 -9.30
N ASN A 92 -19.44 0.49 -7.99
CA ASN A 92 -20.70 0.43 -7.23
C ASN A 92 -21.52 1.72 -7.26
N ALA A 93 -21.04 2.79 -7.89
CA ALA A 93 -21.71 4.07 -7.94
C ALA A 93 -22.77 4.12 -9.06
N PRO A 94 -23.90 4.85 -8.87
CA PRO A 94 -25.01 4.88 -9.82
C PRO A 94 -24.70 5.66 -11.10
N ASP A 95 -23.78 6.60 -11.07
CA ASP A 95 -23.41 7.46 -12.19
C ASP A 95 -21.93 7.91 -12.09
N PRO A 96 -21.32 8.41 -13.17
CA PRO A 96 -19.90 8.77 -13.16
C PRO A 96 -19.52 9.86 -12.15
N LEU A 97 -20.38 10.84 -11.87
CA LEU A 97 -20.07 11.88 -10.87
C LEU A 97 -20.18 11.33 -9.44
N ALA A 98 -21.13 10.44 -9.20
CA ALA A 98 -21.21 9.69 -7.94
C ALA A 98 -19.97 8.80 -7.76
N ALA A 99 -19.48 8.18 -8.84
CA ALA A 99 -18.25 7.40 -8.84
C ALA A 99 -17.01 8.25 -8.46
N VAL A 100 -16.86 9.43 -9.04
CA VAL A 100 -15.79 10.38 -8.65
C VAL A 100 -15.87 10.69 -7.16
N ARG A 101 -17.04 11.02 -6.63
CA ARG A 101 -17.22 11.28 -5.20
C ARG A 101 -16.82 10.08 -4.34
N ALA A 102 -17.30 8.90 -4.69
CA ALA A 102 -16.99 7.67 -3.96
C ALA A 102 -15.48 7.35 -3.94
N VAL A 103 -14.78 7.54 -5.06
CA VAL A 103 -13.33 7.39 -5.13
C VAL A 103 -12.62 8.40 -4.23
N LEU A 104 -13.00 9.69 -4.28
CA LEU A 104 -12.36 10.72 -3.47
C LEU A 104 -12.61 10.51 -1.96
N ASP A 105 -13.81 10.07 -1.59
CA ASP A 105 -14.14 9.72 -0.21
C ASP A 105 -13.32 8.50 0.27
N ALA A 106 -13.14 7.50 -0.60
CA ALA A 106 -12.31 6.33 -0.30
C ALA A 106 -10.82 6.70 -0.18
N VAL A 107 -10.30 7.59 -1.04
CA VAL A 107 -8.91 8.09 -0.95
C VAL A 107 -8.70 8.86 0.35
N ALA A 108 -9.62 9.77 0.68
CA ALA A 108 -9.51 10.60 1.89
C ALA A 108 -9.68 9.79 3.18
N ASP A 109 -10.52 8.74 3.15
CA ASP A 109 -10.80 7.85 4.28
C ASP A 109 -11.02 8.64 5.58
N ALA A 110 -12.03 9.51 5.59
CA ALA A 110 -12.22 10.50 6.67
C ALA A 110 -12.31 9.86 8.08
N ASP A 111 -12.78 8.62 8.16
CA ASP A 111 -12.96 7.87 9.40
C ASP A 111 -11.73 7.02 9.80
N GLY A 112 -10.66 6.98 8.99
CA GLY A 112 -9.46 6.13 9.17
C GLY A 112 -8.52 6.55 10.32
N GLY A 113 -8.93 7.48 11.19
CA GLY A 113 -8.18 7.90 12.37
C GLY A 113 -6.90 8.68 12.07
N THR A 114 -6.03 8.85 13.08
CA THR A 114 -4.84 9.73 13.02
C THR A 114 -3.58 9.06 12.47
N ARG A 115 -3.63 7.77 12.08
CA ARG A 115 -2.46 7.08 11.46
C ARG A 115 -2.11 7.66 10.08
N GLY A 116 -3.05 8.31 9.42
CA GLY A 116 -2.91 8.77 8.04
C GLY A 116 -3.05 7.60 7.04
N CYS A 117 -2.50 7.76 5.85
CA CYS A 117 -2.37 6.73 4.83
C CYS A 117 -0.91 6.28 4.77
N PHE A 118 -0.63 4.98 4.77
CA PHE A 118 0.74 4.48 4.74
C PHE A 118 1.48 4.96 3.48
N PHE A 119 0.83 4.89 2.31
CA PHE A 119 1.41 5.37 1.06
C PHE A 119 1.76 6.87 1.13
N VAL A 120 0.81 7.73 1.53
CA VAL A 120 1.04 9.19 1.61
C VAL A 120 2.11 9.52 2.64
N ASN A 121 2.10 8.86 3.81
CA ASN A 121 3.13 9.05 4.82
C ASN A 121 4.52 8.71 4.26
N SER A 122 4.65 7.56 3.62
CA SER A 122 5.91 7.07 3.07
C SER A 122 6.46 7.96 1.95
N VAL A 123 5.60 8.36 1.01
CA VAL A 123 6.01 9.23 -0.10
C VAL A 123 6.42 10.62 0.39
N THR A 124 5.69 11.22 1.33
CA THR A 124 6.04 12.54 1.87
C THR A 124 7.34 12.54 2.67
N GLU A 125 7.62 11.45 3.39
CA GLU A 125 8.82 11.35 4.24
C GLU A 125 10.06 10.98 3.42
N LEU A 126 9.96 9.99 2.55
CA LEU A 126 11.13 9.31 1.98
C LEU A 126 11.39 9.64 0.51
N ALA A 127 10.37 9.94 -0.30
CA ALA A 127 10.55 10.17 -1.74
C ALA A 127 11.55 11.29 -2.08
N PRO A 128 11.73 12.37 -1.26
CA PRO A 128 12.78 13.36 -1.50
C PRO A 128 14.19 12.78 -1.49
N HIS A 129 14.40 11.64 -0.84
CA HIS A 129 15.71 11.00 -0.64
C HIS A 129 15.80 9.60 -1.28
N ASP A 130 14.70 9.07 -1.84
CA ASP A 130 14.60 7.74 -2.45
C ASP A 130 13.98 7.83 -3.84
N ARG A 131 14.83 7.68 -4.87
CA ARG A 131 14.40 7.78 -6.27
C ARG A 131 13.45 6.64 -6.70
N GLU A 132 13.63 5.45 -6.16
CA GLU A 132 12.79 4.30 -6.48
C GLU A 132 11.38 4.53 -5.94
N LEU A 133 11.27 4.93 -4.67
CA LEU A 133 10.00 5.27 -4.05
C LEU A 133 9.34 6.49 -4.72
N ALA A 134 10.13 7.51 -5.10
CA ALA A 134 9.61 8.68 -5.83
C ALA A 134 8.98 8.28 -7.16
N ALA A 135 9.67 7.47 -7.96
CA ALA A 135 9.16 6.98 -9.24
C ALA A 135 7.90 6.12 -9.07
N TYR A 136 7.91 5.20 -8.10
CA TYR A 136 6.74 4.39 -7.76
C TYR A 136 5.56 5.26 -7.31
N GLY A 137 5.81 6.22 -6.41
CA GLY A 137 4.80 7.15 -5.90
C GLY A 137 4.14 7.97 -7.01
N GLN A 138 4.93 8.52 -7.94
CA GLN A 138 4.43 9.24 -9.11
C GLN A 138 3.54 8.34 -9.99
N GLY A 139 3.97 7.11 -10.26
CA GLY A 139 3.21 6.14 -11.05
C GLY A 139 1.87 5.78 -10.39
N HIS A 140 1.86 5.54 -9.09
CA HIS A 140 0.62 5.21 -8.37
C HIS A 140 -0.35 6.42 -8.33
N ILE A 141 0.14 7.63 -8.04
CA ILE A 141 -0.67 8.86 -8.09
C ILE A 141 -1.26 9.05 -9.48
N ALA A 142 -0.46 8.88 -10.55
CA ALA A 142 -0.94 8.97 -11.92
C ALA A 142 -2.01 7.92 -12.24
N ARG A 143 -1.87 6.69 -11.73
CA ARG A 143 -2.86 5.61 -11.88
C ARG A 143 -4.22 5.99 -11.26
N VAL A 144 -4.23 6.55 -10.05
CA VAL A 144 -5.46 6.99 -9.38
C VAL A 144 -6.06 8.22 -10.10
N ALA A 145 -5.21 9.16 -10.53
CA ALA A 145 -5.66 10.32 -11.31
C ALA A 145 -6.29 9.90 -12.64
N ALA A 146 -5.75 8.89 -13.32
CA ALA A 146 -6.33 8.36 -14.56
C ALA A 146 -7.71 7.75 -14.35
N LEU A 147 -7.94 7.03 -13.23
CA LEU A 147 -9.27 6.51 -12.86
C LEU A 147 -10.29 7.66 -12.73
N VAL A 148 -9.93 8.72 -12.00
CA VAL A 148 -10.82 9.88 -11.79
C VAL A 148 -11.04 10.64 -13.11
N THR A 149 -10.00 10.77 -13.95
CA THR A 149 -10.09 11.39 -15.27
C THR A 149 -11.08 10.66 -16.18
N ASP A 150 -10.98 9.33 -16.25
CA ASP A 150 -11.93 8.52 -17.05
C ASP A 150 -13.37 8.72 -16.59
N LEU A 151 -13.61 8.71 -15.30
CA LEU A 151 -14.94 8.96 -14.72
C LEU A 151 -15.48 10.36 -15.09
N LEU A 152 -14.64 11.39 -15.04
CA LEU A 152 -15.02 12.76 -15.43
C LEU A 152 -15.30 12.86 -16.94
N VAL A 153 -14.50 12.20 -17.78
CA VAL A 153 -14.78 12.14 -19.23
C VAL A 153 -16.12 11.45 -19.50
N ARG A 154 -16.40 10.35 -18.82
CA ARG A 154 -17.71 9.66 -18.91
C ARG A 154 -18.86 10.50 -18.38
N ALA A 155 -18.59 11.44 -17.47
CA ALA A 155 -19.54 12.43 -16.99
C ALA A 155 -19.76 13.61 -17.97
N GLY A 156 -19.06 13.63 -19.12
CA GLY A 156 -19.21 14.63 -20.18
C GLY A 156 -18.21 15.79 -20.13
N PHE A 157 -17.17 15.74 -19.29
CA PHE A 157 -16.12 16.75 -19.28
C PHE A 157 -15.17 16.60 -20.46
N ALA A 158 -14.69 17.72 -21.02
CA ALA A 158 -13.63 17.70 -22.03
C ALA A 158 -12.36 17.03 -21.43
N PRO A 159 -11.62 16.23 -22.21
CA PRO A 159 -10.50 15.43 -21.69
C PRO A 159 -9.45 16.23 -20.91
N GLN A 160 -9.04 17.39 -21.41
CA GLN A 160 -8.06 18.23 -20.70
C GLN A 160 -8.61 18.75 -19.37
N LEU A 161 -9.85 19.23 -19.36
CA LEU A 161 -10.51 19.71 -18.16
C LEU A 161 -10.70 18.59 -17.12
N ALA A 162 -11.04 17.38 -17.59
CA ALA A 162 -11.14 16.18 -16.74
C ALA A 162 -9.81 15.85 -16.07
N GLN A 163 -8.70 15.90 -16.82
CA GLN A 163 -7.37 15.66 -16.29
C GLN A 163 -6.96 16.68 -15.23
N ASP A 164 -7.15 17.98 -15.51
CA ASP A 164 -6.80 19.05 -14.58
C ASP A 164 -7.62 18.95 -13.28
N ARG A 165 -8.92 18.66 -13.40
CA ARG A 165 -9.81 18.47 -12.26
C ARG A 165 -9.51 17.21 -11.45
N ALA A 166 -9.17 16.11 -12.11
CA ALA A 166 -8.75 14.88 -11.43
C ALA A 166 -7.51 15.12 -10.57
N GLY A 167 -6.51 15.84 -11.10
CA GLY A 167 -5.32 16.22 -10.34
C GLY A 167 -5.64 17.08 -9.12
N ALA A 168 -6.48 18.11 -9.30
CA ALA A 168 -6.91 19.00 -8.21
C ALA A 168 -7.72 18.24 -7.13
N ALA A 169 -8.65 17.37 -7.57
CA ALA A 169 -9.48 16.57 -6.67
C ALA A 169 -8.63 15.61 -5.83
N LEU A 170 -7.67 14.94 -6.46
CA LEU A 170 -6.77 14.02 -5.76
C LEU A 170 -5.88 14.76 -4.76
N ALA A 171 -5.36 15.95 -5.12
CA ALA A 171 -4.58 16.78 -4.20
C ALA A 171 -5.41 17.18 -2.96
N LEU A 172 -6.70 17.53 -3.14
CA LEU A 172 -7.62 17.83 -2.03
C LEU A 172 -7.88 16.60 -1.15
N ALA A 173 -8.10 15.43 -1.74
CA ALA A 173 -8.30 14.18 -1.00
C ALA A 173 -7.02 13.79 -0.20
N MET A 174 -5.84 13.93 -0.80
CA MET A 174 -4.57 13.73 -0.08
C MET A 174 -4.36 14.78 1.03
N GLY A 175 -4.77 16.02 0.80
CA GLY A 175 -4.80 17.06 1.85
C GLY A 175 -5.71 16.67 3.02
N ALA A 176 -6.87 16.06 2.76
CA ALA A 176 -7.76 15.56 3.79
C ALA A 176 -7.10 14.48 4.67
N ILE A 177 -6.28 13.60 4.10
CA ILE A 177 -5.48 12.61 4.85
C ILE A 177 -4.53 13.32 5.83
N THR A 178 -3.87 14.41 5.39
CA THR A 178 -2.98 15.20 6.24
C THR A 178 -3.74 15.88 7.38
N LEU A 179 -4.91 16.47 7.10
CA LEU A 179 -5.77 17.08 8.11
C LEU A 179 -6.24 16.05 9.15
N ARG A 180 -6.63 14.85 8.69
CA ARG A 180 -7.01 13.73 9.55
C ARG A 180 -5.86 13.32 10.46
N LYS A 181 -4.66 13.18 9.91
CA LYS A 181 -3.44 12.85 10.68
C LYS A 181 -3.12 13.92 11.73
N ALA A 182 -3.43 15.20 11.43
CA ALA A 182 -3.32 16.31 12.38
C ALA A 182 -4.43 16.35 13.44
N GLY A 183 -5.37 15.40 13.43
CA GLY A 183 -6.45 15.29 14.43
C GLY A 183 -7.69 16.13 14.12
N ILE A 184 -7.85 16.66 12.89
CA ILE A 184 -9.10 17.32 12.51
C ILE A 184 -10.23 16.28 12.52
N PRO A 185 -11.38 16.56 13.19
CA PRO A 185 -12.46 15.61 13.31
C PRO A 185 -13.03 15.16 11.96
N ALA A 186 -13.38 13.88 11.83
CA ALA A 186 -13.92 13.27 10.60
C ALA A 186 -15.13 14.05 10.05
N ALA A 187 -16.04 14.50 10.91
CA ALA A 187 -17.19 15.30 10.49
C ALA A 187 -16.77 16.60 9.76
N ARG A 188 -15.69 17.26 10.22
CA ARG A 188 -15.17 18.45 9.55
C ARG A 188 -14.52 18.13 8.22
N ILE A 189 -13.78 17.02 8.14
CA ILE A 189 -13.16 16.56 6.90
C ILE A 189 -14.23 16.24 5.85
N LYS A 190 -15.31 15.54 6.22
CA LYS A 190 -16.45 15.24 5.33
C LYS A 190 -17.10 16.51 4.77
N VAL A 191 -17.25 17.54 5.60
CA VAL A 191 -17.75 18.85 5.13
C VAL A 191 -16.79 19.49 4.12
N LEU A 192 -15.49 19.48 4.39
CA LEU A 192 -14.49 20.05 3.46
C LEU A 192 -14.44 19.31 2.13
N LEU A 193 -14.49 17.98 2.16
CA LEU A 193 -14.56 17.15 0.94
C LEU A 193 -15.83 17.43 0.14
N GLY A 194 -16.99 17.54 0.79
CA GLY A 194 -18.24 17.89 0.13
C GLY A 194 -18.19 19.25 -0.58
N GLN A 195 -17.59 20.27 0.04
CA GLN A 195 -17.36 21.57 -0.61
C GLN A 195 -16.41 21.47 -1.80
N ALA A 196 -15.30 20.72 -1.66
CA ALA A 196 -14.36 20.50 -2.75
C ALA A 196 -15.02 19.77 -3.94
N GLN A 197 -15.84 18.77 -3.68
CA GLN A 197 -16.59 18.03 -4.72
C GLN A 197 -17.59 18.93 -5.45
N MET A 198 -18.24 19.87 -4.76
CA MET A 198 -19.12 20.86 -5.41
C MET A 198 -18.35 21.76 -6.39
N LEU A 199 -17.15 22.21 -6.02
CA LEU A 199 -16.30 23.03 -6.90
C LEU A 199 -15.83 22.24 -8.14
N LEU A 200 -15.65 20.93 -8.03
CA LEU A 200 -15.26 20.05 -9.14
C LEU A 200 -16.42 19.75 -10.11
N ALA A 201 -17.66 19.88 -9.68
CA ALA A 201 -18.86 19.62 -10.49
C ALA A 201 -19.30 20.83 -11.32
N LEU A 202 -18.73 22.01 -11.12
CA LEU A 202 -19.06 23.21 -11.91
C LEU A 202 -18.49 23.08 -13.33
N PRO A 203 -19.23 23.43 -14.38
CA PRO A 203 -18.79 23.38 -15.77
C PRO A 203 -17.63 24.33 -16.07
#